data_38d00013293fef95c705c9f4516a7c76
#
_entry.id   38d00013293fef95c705c9f4516a7c76
#
_cell.length_a   1.000
_cell.length_b   1.000
_cell.length_c   1.000
_cell.angle_alpha   90.00
_cell.angle_beta   90.00
_cell.angle_gamma   90.00
#
_symmetry.space_group_name_H-M   'P 1'
#
loop_
_entity.id
_entity.type
_entity.pdbx_description
1 polymer ?
#
loop_
_entity_poly.entity_id
_entity_poly.type
_entity_poly.pdbx_seq_one_letter_code
_entity_poly.pdbx_strand_id
1 'polypeptide(L)'
;SMAAGKLPDEVAMSKIGGILYSEKSLTNKLAIRLSKDETSATDAIYYTLTQPAASAVTVTAIADEKLVDIYNETNLTSLKALPAANVQFEKGGTLTIAAGKQVSEKIKVTILTQGLEAETTYLLPLTIVQAPTDVQAQNEKQVLYYGVSIREKLTTIYPYNPQMPIAMPPMLPDLFAVFYVNTENYQPLIADVYGINKTNTEDWSETLYTIGDIVNLRIVTVDYDSATKRALLNLSSDIRYVLENADKYIRRLQEHGRKVCICIEGGGKGLGFCNMSDAQIADFSNQVKDVIELYQLDGVNLWDRDSGYGKEGMPAINTTSYPKLIKALHEVLPDDKLLTLVDKDKPTEYFYDVNACGGIKVGEYIDYAWHGYVSEEEEVQIIEPWESEQSYSCLLYT
;
A
#
# COMPACT_ATOMS: atom_id res chain seq x y z
N SER A 1 7.45 44.08 33.95
CA SER A 1 6.50 43.13 33.38
C SER A 1 7.22 42.40 32.25
N MET A 2 7.58 41.16 32.52
CA MET A 2 8.08 40.29 31.45
C MET A 2 6.89 39.94 30.55
N ALA A 3 6.97 40.34 29.28
CA ALA A 3 6.03 39.87 28.29
C ALA A 3 6.21 38.31 28.20
N ALA A 4 5.18 37.59 28.55
CA ALA A 4 5.16 36.17 28.34
C ALA A 4 5.30 35.90 26.82
N GLY A 5 6.48 35.50 26.42
CA GLY A 5 6.69 35.07 25.04
C GLY A 5 5.79 33.90 24.75
N LYS A 6 4.97 33.98 23.71
CA LYS A 6 4.22 32.81 23.22
C LYS A 6 5.19 31.65 22.96
N LEU A 7 4.83 30.49 23.43
CA LEU A 7 5.58 29.28 23.10
C LEU A 7 5.60 29.09 21.57
N PRO A 8 6.68 28.57 20.99
CA PRO A 8 6.78 28.35 19.56
C PRO A 8 5.59 27.59 18.97
N ASP A 9 5.04 26.63 19.71
CA ASP A 9 3.89 25.84 19.30
C ASP A 9 2.59 26.65 19.22
N GLU A 10 2.40 27.66 20.09
CA GLU A 10 1.23 28.55 20.04
C GLU A 10 1.26 29.46 18.81
N VAL A 11 2.45 29.86 18.36
CA VAL A 11 2.62 30.64 17.14
C VAL A 11 2.34 29.78 15.92
N ALA A 12 2.79 28.53 15.91
CA ALA A 12 2.53 27.59 14.83
C ALA A 12 1.04 27.23 14.71
N MET A 13 0.34 27.06 15.84
CA MET A 13 -1.10 26.76 15.88
C MET A 13 -1.98 27.93 15.42
N SER A 14 -1.47 29.17 15.42
CA SER A 14 -2.23 30.33 14.99
C SER A 14 -2.23 30.56 13.47
N LYS A 15 -1.40 29.81 12.72
CA LYS A 15 -1.31 29.91 11.26
C LYS A 15 -2.20 28.88 10.58
N ILE A 16 -2.77 29.28 9.44
CA ILE A 16 -3.51 28.39 8.58
C ILE A 16 -2.51 27.40 7.93
N GLY A 17 -2.73 26.10 8.11
CA GLY A 17 -1.92 25.08 7.48
C GLY A 17 -2.30 24.89 6.01
N GLY A 18 -1.31 24.62 5.16
CA GLY A 18 -1.53 24.33 3.75
C GLY A 18 -0.84 23.04 3.32
N ILE A 19 -1.51 22.24 2.51
CA ILE A 19 -1.04 20.94 2.02
C ILE A 19 -1.28 20.81 0.53
N LEU A 20 -0.24 20.35 -0.18
CA LEU A 20 -0.32 20.00 -1.59
C LEU A 20 -0.71 18.54 -1.75
N TYR A 21 -1.76 18.27 -2.53
CA TYR A 21 -2.27 16.93 -2.79
C TYR A 21 -2.24 16.57 -4.27
N SER A 22 -2.10 15.27 -4.54
CA SER A 22 -2.48 14.67 -5.81
C SER A 22 -3.95 14.25 -5.80
N GLU A 23 -4.63 14.41 -6.91
CA GLU A 23 -5.99 13.86 -7.09
C GLU A 23 -6.03 12.34 -6.94
N LYS A 24 -4.93 11.66 -7.25
CA LYS A 24 -4.83 10.19 -7.30
C LYS A 24 -4.35 9.56 -5.99
N SER A 25 -3.93 10.34 -5.02
CA SER A 25 -3.43 9.82 -3.75
C SER A 25 -3.94 10.64 -2.57
N LEU A 26 -4.29 9.97 -1.48
CA LEU A 26 -4.66 10.61 -0.22
C LEU A 26 -3.45 10.85 0.69
N THR A 27 -2.31 10.31 0.33
CA THR A 27 -1.03 10.55 1.00
C THR A 27 -0.19 11.55 0.21
N ASN A 28 0.98 11.87 0.72
CA ASN A 28 1.95 12.70 0.01
C ASN A 28 2.87 11.89 -0.91
N LYS A 29 2.50 10.67 -1.25
CA LYS A 29 3.29 9.80 -2.13
C LYS A 29 2.39 9.21 -3.21
N LEU A 30 2.89 9.24 -4.44
CA LEU A 30 2.27 8.64 -5.59
C LEU A 30 3.34 8.00 -6.47
N ALA A 31 3.10 6.83 -7.02
CA ALA A 31 3.96 6.36 -8.08
C ALA A 31 3.26 6.44 -9.42
N ILE A 32 4.08 6.71 -10.41
CA ILE A 32 3.71 6.70 -11.81
C ILE A 32 4.62 5.69 -12.50
N ARG A 33 4.00 4.69 -13.07
CA ARG A 33 4.69 3.68 -13.85
C ARG A 33 4.38 3.87 -15.32
N LEU A 34 5.41 3.98 -16.11
CA LEU A 34 5.34 4.15 -17.56
C LEU A 34 6.03 2.97 -18.24
N SER A 35 5.45 2.49 -19.35
CA SER A 35 6.18 1.61 -20.24
C SER A 35 7.15 2.42 -21.10
N LYS A 36 8.16 1.77 -21.66
CA LYS A 36 9.13 2.41 -22.56
C LYS A 36 8.49 3.13 -23.76
N ASP A 37 7.31 2.68 -24.17
CA ASP A 37 6.61 3.22 -25.33
C ASP A 37 5.81 4.48 -25.00
N GLU A 38 5.58 4.75 -23.72
CA GLU A 38 4.84 5.92 -23.27
C GLU A 38 5.77 7.12 -23.16
N THR A 39 5.34 8.24 -23.70
CA THR A 39 6.15 9.47 -23.74
C THR A 39 5.83 10.42 -22.60
N SER A 40 4.68 10.27 -21.96
CA SER A 40 4.23 11.12 -20.86
C SER A 40 3.21 10.45 -19.96
N ALA A 41 3.11 10.96 -18.75
CA ALA A 41 2.02 10.69 -17.82
C ALA A 41 1.50 12.00 -17.25
N THR A 42 0.24 12.02 -16.86
CA THR A 42 -0.41 13.20 -16.29
C THR A 42 -1.02 12.89 -14.94
N ASP A 43 -1.01 13.89 -14.07
CA ASP A 43 -1.73 13.91 -12.81
C ASP A 43 -2.35 15.31 -12.62
N ALA A 44 -3.25 15.43 -11.66
CA ALA A 44 -3.79 16.71 -11.22
C ALA A 44 -3.42 16.95 -9.77
N ILE A 45 -2.97 18.16 -9.47
CA ILE A 45 -2.62 18.58 -8.11
C ILE A 45 -3.48 19.76 -7.66
N TYR A 46 -3.65 19.89 -6.37
CA TYR A 46 -4.38 20.98 -5.75
C TYR A 46 -3.83 21.30 -4.36
N TYR A 47 -4.11 22.50 -3.91
CA TYR A 47 -3.66 23.01 -2.60
C TYR A 47 -4.86 23.17 -1.67
N THR A 48 -4.74 22.68 -0.45
CA THR A 48 -5.80 22.72 0.55
C THR A 48 -5.33 23.42 1.82
N LEU A 49 -6.15 24.30 2.35
CA LEU A 49 -5.95 24.95 3.65
C LEU A 49 -6.72 24.21 4.74
N THR A 50 -6.26 24.33 5.98
CA THR A 50 -6.92 23.74 7.16
C THR A 50 -8.21 24.45 7.55
N GLN A 51 -8.39 25.69 7.08
CA GLN A 51 -9.60 26.49 7.30
C GLN A 51 -9.78 27.46 6.12
N PRO A 52 -10.99 28.01 5.90
CA PRO A 52 -11.23 28.96 4.83
C PRO A 52 -10.30 30.15 4.88
N ALA A 53 -9.80 30.57 3.72
CA ALA A 53 -8.93 31.74 3.58
C ALA A 53 -9.77 33.04 3.75
N ALA A 54 -9.27 33.98 4.53
CA ALA A 54 -9.91 35.30 4.66
C ALA A 54 -9.81 36.13 3.37
N SER A 55 -8.73 35.96 2.62
CA SER A 55 -8.48 36.56 1.31
C SER A 55 -7.93 35.52 0.35
N ALA A 56 -7.96 35.79 -0.95
CA ALA A 56 -7.44 34.87 -1.95
C ALA A 56 -5.96 34.53 -1.68
N VAL A 57 -5.63 33.24 -1.79
CA VAL A 57 -4.28 32.70 -1.59
C VAL A 57 -3.78 32.16 -2.92
N THR A 58 -2.59 32.59 -3.34
CA THR A 58 -1.91 32.08 -4.53
C THR A 58 -0.55 31.52 -4.15
N VAL A 59 -0.30 30.29 -4.56
CA VAL A 59 0.97 29.59 -4.36
C VAL A 59 1.46 29.02 -5.68
N THR A 60 2.75 28.70 -5.76
CA THR A 60 3.33 28.10 -6.96
C THR A 60 3.98 26.77 -6.60
N ALA A 61 3.54 25.71 -7.28
CA ALA A 61 4.15 24.40 -7.18
C ALA A 61 5.40 24.34 -8.08
N ILE A 62 6.47 23.78 -7.57
CA ILE A 62 7.71 23.53 -8.30
C ILE A 62 8.23 22.11 -8.05
N ALA A 63 9.01 21.61 -9.01
CA ALA A 63 9.85 20.44 -8.80
C ALA A 63 11.14 20.86 -8.07
N ASP A 64 11.46 20.19 -6.97
CA ASP A 64 12.65 20.47 -6.16
C ASP A 64 13.56 19.25 -6.05
N GLU A 65 14.54 19.17 -6.94
CA GLU A 65 15.52 18.08 -6.98
C GLU A 65 16.37 17.97 -5.71
N LYS A 66 16.54 19.06 -4.97
CA LYS A 66 17.35 19.10 -3.75
C LYS A 66 16.79 18.22 -2.62
N LEU A 67 15.50 17.90 -2.68
CA LEU A 67 14.84 17.08 -1.69
C LEU A 67 15.07 15.58 -1.88
N VAL A 68 15.64 15.17 -3.00
CA VAL A 68 15.86 13.75 -3.32
C VAL A 68 16.88 13.12 -2.37
N ASP A 69 18.00 13.79 -2.11
CA ASP A 69 19.03 13.26 -1.21
C ASP A 69 18.52 13.10 0.21
N ILE A 70 17.75 14.07 0.70
CA ILE A 70 17.12 14.02 2.03
C ILE A 70 16.12 12.87 2.11
N TYR A 71 15.31 12.71 1.07
CA TYR A 71 14.36 11.59 0.99
C TYR A 71 15.07 10.23 1.04
N ASN A 72 16.12 10.07 0.24
CA ASN A 72 16.89 8.83 0.18
C ASN A 72 17.55 8.51 1.54
N GLU A 73 18.10 9.51 2.20
CA GLU A 73 18.69 9.34 3.52
C GLU A 73 17.65 8.92 4.57
N THR A 74 16.51 9.62 4.59
CA THR A 74 15.43 9.35 5.55
C THR A 74 14.75 7.99 5.32
N ASN A 75 14.60 7.59 4.06
CA ASN A 75 13.86 6.37 3.69
C ASN A 75 14.77 5.19 3.34
N LEU A 76 16.08 5.34 3.44
CA LEU A 76 17.08 4.32 3.10
C LEU A 76 16.90 3.81 1.65
N THR A 77 16.70 4.73 0.73
CA THR A 77 16.54 4.47 -0.71
C THR A 77 17.71 5.07 -1.50
N SER A 78 17.79 4.73 -2.80
CA SER A 78 18.81 5.21 -3.73
C SER A 78 18.17 5.70 -5.04
N LEU A 79 17.06 6.41 -4.93
CA LEU A 79 16.32 6.92 -6.09
C LEU A 79 17.09 8.04 -6.78
N LYS A 80 17.02 8.10 -8.10
CA LYS A 80 17.57 9.22 -8.88
C LYS A 80 16.58 10.37 -8.91
N ALA A 81 17.07 11.61 -8.92
CA ALA A 81 16.22 12.76 -9.12
C ALA A 81 15.62 12.78 -10.53
N LEU A 82 14.31 12.94 -10.64
CA LEU A 82 13.68 13.25 -11.92
C LEU A 82 14.09 14.68 -12.31
N PRO A 83 14.67 14.90 -13.50
CA PRO A 83 15.07 16.23 -13.90
C PRO A 83 13.87 17.19 -13.99
N ALA A 84 14.01 18.41 -13.50
CA ALA A 84 12.95 19.41 -13.55
C ALA A 84 12.47 19.70 -14.99
N ALA A 85 13.34 19.53 -15.97
CA ALA A 85 13.00 19.67 -17.40
C ALA A 85 11.99 18.60 -17.89
N ASN A 86 11.84 17.50 -17.17
CA ASN A 86 10.87 16.44 -17.48
C ASN A 86 9.49 16.71 -16.86
N VAL A 87 9.28 17.85 -16.23
CA VAL A 87 8.01 18.19 -15.57
C VAL A 87 7.45 19.47 -16.18
N GLN A 88 6.17 19.41 -16.53
CA GLN A 88 5.42 20.57 -17.03
C GLN A 88 4.21 20.80 -16.14
N PHE A 89 3.99 22.05 -15.75
CA PHE A 89 2.83 22.46 -14.96
C PHE A 89 1.88 23.31 -15.81
N GLU A 90 0.60 22.98 -15.76
CA GLU A 90 -0.44 23.89 -16.21
C GLU A 90 -0.37 25.20 -15.42
N LYS A 91 -0.65 26.33 -16.07
CA LYS A 91 -0.59 27.69 -15.46
C LYS A 91 0.74 27.99 -14.75
N GLY A 92 1.86 27.41 -15.21
CA GLY A 92 3.15 27.60 -14.59
C GLY A 92 3.26 27.11 -13.14
N GLY A 93 2.40 26.22 -12.72
CA GLY A 93 2.34 25.71 -11.34
C GLY A 93 1.51 26.56 -10.39
N THR A 94 0.82 27.58 -10.87
CA THR A 94 0.03 28.49 -10.03
C THR A 94 -1.26 27.81 -9.55
N LEU A 95 -1.46 27.83 -8.23
CA LEU A 95 -2.63 27.31 -7.54
C LEU A 95 -3.27 28.47 -6.76
N THR A 96 -4.55 28.72 -7.01
CA THR A 96 -5.26 29.84 -6.37
C THR A 96 -6.45 29.30 -5.58
N ILE A 97 -6.56 29.73 -4.31
CA ILE A 97 -7.71 29.49 -3.45
C ILE A 97 -8.45 30.82 -3.31
N ALA A 98 -9.72 30.84 -3.73
CA ALA A 98 -10.54 32.03 -3.60
C ALA A 98 -10.83 32.38 -2.12
N ALA A 99 -11.08 33.65 -1.85
CA ALA A 99 -11.50 34.11 -0.53
C ALA A 99 -12.74 33.31 -0.05
N GLY A 100 -12.70 32.85 1.20
CA GLY A 100 -13.76 32.04 1.80
C GLY A 100 -13.75 30.56 1.41
N LYS A 101 -12.80 30.11 0.58
CA LYS A 101 -12.61 28.73 0.18
C LYS A 101 -11.43 28.10 0.88
N GLN A 102 -11.37 26.75 0.88
CA GLN A 102 -10.29 25.97 1.46
C GLN A 102 -9.45 25.23 0.43
N VAL A 103 -9.98 25.02 -0.77
CA VAL A 103 -9.38 24.17 -1.79
C VAL A 103 -9.18 24.98 -3.07
N SER A 104 -8.00 24.86 -3.68
CA SER A 104 -7.72 25.43 -4.99
C SER A 104 -8.43 24.66 -6.10
N GLU A 105 -8.51 25.27 -7.27
CA GLU A 105 -8.73 24.51 -8.49
C GLU A 105 -7.57 23.51 -8.72
N LYS A 106 -7.83 22.47 -9.47
CA LYS A 106 -6.81 21.50 -9.85
C LYS A 106 -6.05 21.99 -11.06
N ILE A 107 -4.75 21.77 -11.07
CA ILE A 107 -3.90 21.99 -12.25
C ILE A 107 -3.25 20.68 -12.68
N LYS A 108 -3.01 20.55 -13.99
CA LYS A 108 -2.37 19.38 -14.56
C LYS A 108 -0.86 19.44 -14.38
N VAL A 109 -0.28 18.32 -14.00
CA VAL A 109 1.16 18.06 -14.02
C VAL A 109 1.41 17.00 -15.08
N THR A 110 2.36 17.27 -15.98
CA THR A 110 2.79 16.33 -17.01
C THR A 110 4.23 15.93 -16.78
N ILE A 111 4.48 14.63 -16.72
CA ILE A 111 5.80 14.05 -16.60
C ILE A 111 6.20 13.48 -17.95
N LEU A 112 7.33 13.89 -18.48
CA LEU A 112 7.88 13.47 -19.76
C LEU A 112 8.97 12.44 -19.57
N THR A 113 8.97 11.39 -20.39
CA THR A 113 9.94 10.29 -20.28
C THR A 113 11.22 10.53 -21.05
N GLN A 114 11.30 11.59 -21.85
CA GLN A 114 12.46 11.89 -22.69
C GLN A 114 13.75 11.95 -21.87
N GLY A 115 14.75 11.18 -22.28
CA GLY A 115 16.06 11.14 -21.64
C GLY A 115 16.13 10.32 -20.36
N LEU A 116 15.02 9.72 -19.91
CA LEU A 116 15.00 8.85 -18.75
C LEU A 116 15.43 7.43 -19.11
N GLU A 117 16.16 6.81 -18.20
CA GLU A 117 16.64 5.43 -18.35
C GLU A 117 15.54 4.43 -17.98
N ALA A 118 15.42 3.39 -18.78
CA ALA A 118 14.56 2.26 -18.45
C ALA A 118 15.07 1.48 -17.23
N GLU A 119 14.17 0.74 -16.60
CA GLU A 119 14.45 -0.05 -15.40
C GLU A 119 15.02 0.79 -14.23
N THR A 120 14.66 2.06 -14.19
CA THR A 120 15.11 3.02 -13.20
C THR A 120 13.90 3.67 -12.54
N THR A 121 13.95 3.85 -11.23
CA THR A 121 12.96 4.63 -10.49
C THR A 121 13.54 6.01 -10.18
N TYR A 122 12.80 7.03 -10.59
CA TYR A 122 13.12 8.44 -10.33
C TYR A 122 12.18 8.99 -9.24
N LEU A 123 12.71 9.88 -8.43
CA LEU A 123 11.91 10.61 -7.45
C LEU A 123 11.69 12.06 -7.93
N LEU A 124 10.44 12.47 -7.93
CA LEU A 124 10.02 13.83 -8.20
C LEU A 124 9.37 14.45 -6.96
N PRO A 125 10.07 15.26 -6.19
CA PRO A 125 9.47 16.04 -5.13
C PRO A 125 8.81 17.31 -5.71
N LEU A 126 7.53 17.52 -5.41
CA LEU A 126 6.84 18.78 -5.66
C LEU A 126 6.66 19.52 -4.35
N THR A 127 7.03 20.80 -4.35
CA THR A 127 6.89 21.68 -3.18
C THR A 127 6.25 23.02 -3.57
N ILE A 128 5.91 23.80 -2.58
CA ILE A 128 5.27 25.12 -2.75
C ILE A 128 6.28 26.23 -2.46
N VAL A 129 6.30 27.20 -3.35
CA VAL A 129 7.02 28.49 -3.14
C VAL A 129 6.03 29.63 -3.10
N GLN A 130 6.44 30.75 -2.56
CA GLN A 130 5.65 32.00 -2.48
C GLN A 130 4.34 31.82 -1.67
N ALA A 131 4.34 30.97 -0.66
CA ALA A 131 3.21 30.88 0.26
C ALA A 131 3.08 32.21 1.01
N PRO A 132 1.85 32.75 1.17
CA PRO A 132 1.61 33.92 2.02
C PRO A 132 2.11 33.70 3.45
N THR A 133 2.54 34.76 4.13
CA THR A 133 3.13 34.66 5.47
C THR A 133 2.18 34.18 6.56
N ASP A 134 0.88 34.27 6.34
CA ASP A 134 -0.18 33.77 7.23
C ASP A 134 -0.52 32.29 7.01
N VAL A 135 0.02 31.70 5.95
CA VAL A 135 -0.11 30.27 5.66
C VAL A 135 1.17 29.55 6.03
N GLN A 136 1.07 28.69 7.03
CA GLN A 136 2.18 27.82 7.39
C GLN A 136 2.11 26.53 6.58
N ALA A 137 3.17 26.30 5.89
CA ALA A 137 3.40 25.05 5.25
C ALA A 137 3.51 23.90 6.26
N GLN A 138 2.76 22.85 6.05
CA GLN A 138 2.86 21.67 6.89
C GLN A 138 4.08 20.84 6.50
N ASN A 139 5.19 21.09 7.18
CA ASN A 139 6.50 20.44 7.05
C ASN A 139 6.58 19.23 6.09
N GLU A 140 6.64 18.01 6.57
CA GLU A 140 6.78 16.82 5.73
C GLU A 140 5.58 16.54 4.79
N LYS A 141 4.39 17.08 5.11
CA LYS A 141 3.20 16.95 4.26
C LYS A 141 3.12 17.94 3.12
N GLN A 142 4.03 18.91 3.10
CA GLN A 142 4.11 19.90 2.01
C GLN A 142 4.74 19.37 0.75
N VAL A 143 5.59 18.37 0.89
CA VAL A 143 6.26 17.77 -0.25
C VAL A 143 5.40 16.63 -0.76
N LEU A 144 4.98 16.72 -2.00
CA LEU A 144 4.32 15.63 -2.71
C LEU A 144 5.38 14.89 -3.51
N TYR A 145 5.54 13.61 -3.22
CA TYR A 145 6.55 12.78 -3.86
C TYR A 145 5.94 11.89 -4.93
N TYR A 146 6.47 11.98 -6.13
CA TYR A 146 6.19 11.02 -7.19
C TYR A 146 7.37 10.06 -7.37
N GLY A 147 7.10 8.77 -7.24
CA GLY A 147 8.03 7.75 -7.69
C GLY A 147 7.73 7.43 -9.15
N VAL A 148 8.59 7.86 -10.07
CA VAL A 148 8.40 7.65 -11.51
C VAL A 148 9.28 6.53 -11.97
N SER A 149 8.70 5.45 -12.49
CA SER A 149 9.45 4.32 -13.02
C SER A 149 9.12 4.06 -14.48
N ILE A 150 10.17 3.79 -15.25
CA ILE A 150 10.05 3.40 -16.65
C ILE A 150 10.47 1.95 -16.74
N ARG A 151 9.55 1.11 -17.21
CA ARG A 151 9.74 -0.33 -17.25
C ARG A 151 9.53 -0.86 -18.65
N GLU A 152 10.32 -1.85 -19.01
CA GLU A 152 10.01 -2.63 -20.18
C GLU A 152 8.70 -3.38 -19.97
N LYS A 153 7.94 -3.49 -21.02
CA LYS A 153 6.77 -4.36 -21.01
C LYS A 153 7.29 -5.78 -20.81
N LEU A 154 6.87 -6.45 -19.74
CA LEU A 154 7.26 -7.82 -19.51
C LEU A 154 6.81 -8.68 -20.68
N THR A 155 7.75 -9.16 -21.44
CA THR A 155 7.55 -10.26 -22.35
C THR A 155 7.69 -11.56 -21.56
N THR A 156 6.91 -12.56 -21.92
CA THR A 156 6.86 -13.88 -21.30
C THR A 156 8.23 -14.38 -20.83
N ILE A 157 8.28 -14.89 -19.63
CA ILE A 157 9.47 -15.19 -18.85
C ILE A 157 10.22 -16.43 -19.28
N TYR A 158 9.53 -17.35 -19.92
CA TYR A 158 10.20 -18.44 -20.59
C TYR A 158 10.80 -17.91 -21.89
N PRO A 159 12.05 -18.25 -22.21
CA PRO A 159 12.59 -17.89 -23.50
C PRO A 159 11.59 -18.38 -24.55
N TYR A 160 10.90 -17.41 -25.15
CA TYR A 160 9.96 -17.70 -26.21
C TYR A 160 10.70 -18.44 -27.32
N ASN A 161 10.44 -19.72 -27.44
CA ASN A 161 10.82 -20.46 -28.62
C ASN A 161 9.62 -20.44 -29.55
N PRO A 162 9.66 -19.70 -30.67
CA PRO A 162 8.55 -19.65 -31.60
C PRO A 162 8.19 -21.00 -32.22
N GLN A 163 9.08 -21.98 -32.12
CA GLN A 163 8.87 -23.34 -32.62
C GLN A 163 8.21 -24.25 -31.58
N MET A 164 8.18 -23.82 -30.29
CA MET A 164 7.50 -24.51 -29.19
C MET A 164 6.80 -23.44 -28.34
N PRO A 165 5.60 -22.99 -28.73
CA PRO A 165 4.84 -22.10 -27.88
C PRO A 165 4.49 -22.84 -26.58
N ILE A 166 5.22 -22.51 -25.52
CA ILE A 166 4.92 -23.03 -24.20
C ILE A 166 3.71 -22.24 -23.69
N ALA A 167 2.55 -22.86 -23.73
CA ALA A 167 1.42 -22.37 -22.99
C ALA A 167 1.81 -22.36 -21.49
N MET A 168 1.46 -21.26 -20.80
CA MET A 168 1.65 -21.20 -19.36
C MET A 168 0.98 -22.39 -18.71
N PRO A 169 1.67 -23.12 -17.79
CA PRO A 169 1.02 -24.20 -17.06
C PRO A 169 -0.20 -23.65 -16.33
N PRO A 170 -1.36 -24.30 -16.46
CA PRO A 170 -2.55 -23.87 -15.74
C PRO A 170 -2.36 -24.05 -14.24
N MET A 171 -3.08 -23.27 -13.44
CA MET A 171 -3.16 -23.49 -12.00
C MET A 171 -3.79 -24.85 -11.72
N LEU A 172 -3.29 -25.55 -10.71
CA LEU A 172 -3.83 -26.84 -10.28
C LEU A 172 -5.25 -26.64 -9.72
N PRO A 173 -6.30 -27.20 -10.34
CA PRO A 173 -7.69 -26.85 -10.00
C PRO A 173 -8.16 -27.42 -8.65
N ASP A 174 -7.57 -28.53 -8.20
CA ASP A 174 -8.02 -29.27 -7.02
C ASP A 174 -7.24 -28.90 -5.74
N LEU A 175 -6.28 -27.99 -5.84
CA LEU A 175 -5.46 -27.56 -4.72
C LEU A 175 -5.39 -26.04 -4.69
N PHE A 176 -5.87 -25.47 -3.59
CA PHE A 176 -5.66 -24.07 -3.29
C PHE A 176 -4.50 -23.92 -2.31
N ALA A 177 -3.40 -23.37 -2.77
CA ALA A 177 -2.17 -23.22 -1.99
C ALA A 177 -1.84 -21.76 -1.76
N VAL A 178 -1.45 -21.42 -0.54
CA VAL A 178 -1.04 -20.10 -0.13
C VAL A 178 0.40 -20.15 0.35
N PHE A 179 1.24 -19.29 -0.23
CA PHE A 179 2.63 -19.14 0.17
C PHE A 179 2.83 -17.86 0.96
N TYR A 180 3.68 -17.92 1.97
CA TYR A 180 4.22 -16.74 2.65
C TYR A 180 5.71 -16.65 2.36
N VAL A 181 6.14 -15.53 1.82
CA VAL A 181 7.56 -15.29 1.51
C VAL A 181 8.08 -14.18 2.40
N ASN A 182 9.01 -14.51 3.28
CA ASN A 182 9.73 -13.52 4.07
C ASN A 182 10.84 -12.91 3.21
N THR A 183 10.65 -11.66 2.79
CA THR A 183 11.57 -10.96 1.89
C THR A 183 12.92 -10.61 2.52
N GLU A 184 13.07 -10.76 3.83
CA GLU A 184 14.38 -10.65 4.49
C GLU A 184 15.31 -11.81 4.12
N ASN A 185 14.74 -12.98 3.84
CA ASN A 185 15.49 -14.21 3.60
C ASN A 185 15.38 -14.71 2.17
N TYR A 186 14.28 -14.41 1.49
CA TYR A 186 13.97 -14.97 0.17
C TYR A 186 13.47 -13.91 -0.79
N GLN A 187 13.86 -14.01 -2.05
CA GLN A 187 13.21 -13.26 -3.12
C GLN A 187 11.86 -13.91 -3.49
N PRO A 188 10.85 -13.12 -3.88
CA PRO A 188 9.53 -13.65 -4.18
C PRO A 188 9.49 -14.70 -5.29
N LEU A 189 10.41 -14.66 -6.23
CA LEU A 189 10.50 -15.62 -7.34
C LEU A 189 10.77 -17.07 -6.89
N ILE A 190 11.11 -17.28 -5.62
CA ILE A 190 11.21 -18.63 -5.07
C ILE A 190 9.85 -19.37 -5.17
N ALA A 191 8.75 -18.63 -5.09
CA ALA A 191 7.41 -19.20 -5.26
C ALA A 191 7.12 -19.67 -6.69
N ASP A 192 7.86 -19.17 -7.67
CA ASP A 192 7.64 -19.48 -9.09
C ASP A 192 8.19 -20.84 -9.51
N VAL A 193 9.02 -21.45 -8.69
CA VAL A 193 9.61 -22.76 -8.98
C VAL A 193 8.69 -23.94 -8.61
N TYR A 194 7.58 -23.65 -7.94
CA TYR A 194 6.66 -24.69 -7.48
C TYR A 194 5.65 -25.07 -8.54
N GLY A 195 5.66 -26.35 -8.90
CA GLY A 195 4.72 -26.97 -9.83
C GLY A 195 4.53 -28.44 -9.52
N ILE A 196 3.46 -29.01 -10.05
CA ILE A 196 3.13 -30.43 -9.90
C ILE A 196 2.86 -31.03 -11.28
N ASN A 197 3.53 -32.13 -11.58
CA ASN A 197 3.19 -32.96 -12.72
C ASN A 197 2.10 -33.95 -12.34
N LYS A 198 1.00 -33.95 -13.09
CA LYS A 198 -0.04 -34.98 -12.97
C LYS A 198 0.02 -35.92 -14.18
N THR A 199 0.03 -37.18 -13.93
CA THR A 199 -0.06 -38.22 -14.96
C THR A 199 -1.51 -38.67 -15.13
N ASN A 200 -2.03 -38.60 -16.35
CA ASN A 200 -3.30 -39.18 -16.70
C ASN A 200 -3.10 -40.69 -16.88
N THR A 201 -3.76 -41.49 -16.04
CA THR A 201 -3.61 -42.93 -16.06
C THR A 201 -4.31 -43.62 -17.22
N GLU A 202 -5.15 -42.95 -17.98
CA GLU A 202 -5.82 -43.52 -19.16
C GLU A 202 -4.92 -43.51 -20.39
N ASP A 203 -4.14 -42.44 -20.60
CA ASP A 203 -3.28 -42.25 -21.79
C ASP A 203 -1.81 -42.04 -21.47
N TRP A 204 -1.43 -42.06 -20.20
CA TRP A 204 -0.09 -41.83 -19.68
C TRP A 204 0.48 -40.45 -20.04
N SER A 205 -0.36 -39.49 -20.42
CA SER A 205 0.09 -38.10 -20.63
C SER A 205 0.41 -37.44 -19.30
N GLU A 206 1.38 -36.53 -19.33
CA GLU A 206 1.77 -35.71 -18.19
C GLU A 206 1.36 -34.27 -18.43
N THR A 207 0.77 -33.64 -17.41
CA THR A 207 0.45 -32.23 -17.42
C THR A 207 1.12 -31.55 -16.23
N LEU A 208 1.89 -30.51 -16.52
CA LEU A 208 2.48 -29.65 -15.49
C LEU A 208 1.43 -28.63 -15.06
N TYR A 209 1.21 -28.52 -13.75
CA TYR A 209 0.35 -27.52 -13.13
C TYR A 209 1.18 -26.59 -12.26
N THR A 210 0.81 -25.32 -12.25
CA THR A 210 1.33 -24.32 -11.32
C THR A 210 0.61 -24.43 -9.98
N ILE A 211 1.34 -24.35 -8.88
CA ILE A 211 0.77 -24.28 -7.53
C ILE A 211 1.14 -22.97 -6.87
N GLY A 212 0.37 -22.55 -5.87
CA GLY A 212 0.53 -21.30 -5.16
C GLY A 212 -0.44 -20.25 -5.69
N ASP A 213 -1.72 -20.37 -5.36
CA ASP A 213 -2.76 -19.45 -5.81
C ASP A 213 -2.52 -18.04 -5.30
N ILE A 214 -2.07 -17.92 -4.05
CA ILE A 214 -1.73 -16.65 -3.40
C ILE A 214 -0.30 -16.71 -2.88
N VAL A 215 0.44 -15.66 -3.15
CA VAL A 215 1.78 -15.42 -2.58
C VAL A 215 1.69 -14.16 -1.72
N ASN A 216 1.83 -14.33 -0.41
CA ASN A 216 1.83 -13.25 0.56
C ASN A 216 3.25 -12.84 0.90
N LEU A 217 3.57 -11.59 0.63
CA LEU A 217 4.89 -11.03 0.88
C LEU A 217 4.97 -10.45 2.30
N ARG A 218 6.00 -10.82 3.03
CA ARG A 218 6.34 -10.34 4.37
C ARG A 218 7.66 -9.58 4.31
N ILE A 219 7.94 -8.55 5.13
CA ILE A 219 7.22 -8.14 6.33
C ILE A 219 6.66 -6.73 6.10
N VAL A 220 5.37 -6.57 6.33
CA VAL A 220 4.68 -5.28 6.41
C VAL A 220 4.02 -5.22 7.79
N THR A 221 4.22 -4.13 8.51
CA THR A 221 3.74 -4.02 9.89
C THR A 221 2.90 -2.77 10.11
N VAL A 222 2.11 -2.82 11.17
CA VAL A 222 1.43 -1.65 11.72
C VAL A 222 2.42 -0.92 12.61
N ASP A 223 2.80 0.28 12.24
CA ASP A 223 3.60 1.18 13.06
C ASP A 223 2.72 2.28 13.68
N TYR A 224 3.26 2.97 14.65
CA TYR A 224 2.57 4.05 15.35
C TYR A 224 3.47 5.27 15.47
N ASP A 225 2.95 6.41 15.02
CA ASP A 225 3.59 7.71 15.23
C ASP A 225 2.96 8.39 16.46
N SER A 226 3.71 8.46 17.55
CA SER A 226 3.25 9.06 18.80
C SER A 226 3.00 10.57 18.71
N ALA A 227 3.69 11.27 17.81
CA ALA A 227 3.52 12.70 17.63
C ALA A 227 2.18 13.05 16.97
N THR A 228 1.79 12.29 15.96
CA THR A 228 0.55 12.49 15.19
C THR A 228 -0.57 11.54 15.59
N LYS A 229 -0.27 10.54 16.42
CA LYS A 229 -1.19 9.44 16.79
C LYS A 229 -1.71 8.66 15.59
N ARG A 230 -0.94 8.61 14.52
CA ARG A 230 -1.31 7.86 13.31
C ARG A 230 -0.89 6.40 13.41
N ALA A 231 -1.76 5.52 12.93
CA ALA A 231 -1.37 4.18 12.52
C ALA A 231 -0.70 4.28 11.15
N LEU A 232 0.49 3.72 11.02
CA LEU A 232 1.27 3.80 9.78
C LEU A 232 1.49 2.40 9.20
N LEU A 233 1.33 2.29 7.90
CA LEU A 233 1.75 1.09 7.17
C LEU A 233 3.26 1.14 6.98
N ASN A 234 3.97 0.27 7.66
CA ASN A 234 5.42 0.22 7.61
C ASN A 234 5.88 -0.90 6.67
N LEU A 235 6.52 -0.50 5.58
CA LEU A 235 7.22 -1.41 4.68
C LEU A 235 8.67 -1.54 5.16
N SER A 236 9.11 -2.76 5.48
CA SER A 236 10.53 -3.00 5.76
C SER A 236 11.38 -2.66 4.54
N SER A 237 12.68 -2.42 4.74
CA SER A 237 13.58 -2.09 3.63
C SER A 237 13.62 -3.18 2.56
N ASP A 238 13.55 -4.44 2.98
CA ASP A 238 13.60 -5.58 2.06
C ASP A 238 12.35 -5.68 1.19
N ILE A 239 11.16 -5.58 1.79
CA ILE A 239 9.92 -5.62 1.01
C ILE A 239 9.78 -4.38 0.12
N ARG A 240 10.21 -3.22 0.61
CA ARG A 240 10.21 -1.99 -0.18
C ARG A 240 11.05 -2.14 -1.44
N TYR A 241 12.25 -2.70 -1.30
CA TYR A 241 13.12 -3.00 -2.45
C TYR A 241 12.42 -3.91 -3.47
N VAL A 242 11.78 -4.96 -3.00
CA VAL A 242 11.03 -5.90 -3.83
C VAL A 242 9.87 -5.21 -4.56
N LEU A 243 9.11 -4.38 -3.85
CA LEU A 243 7.98 -3.65 -4.43
C LEU A 243 8.43 -2.59 -5.44
N GLU A 244 9.49 -1.87 -5.14
CA GLU A 244 10.08 -0.88 -6.06
C GLU A 244 10.67 -1.53 -7.32
N ASN A 245 11.02 -2.81 -7.23
CA ASN A 245 11.50 -3.64 -8.35
C ASN A 245 10.48 -4.73 -8.74
N ALA A 246 9.20 -4.38 -8.70
CA ALA A 246 8.10 -5.31 -8.93
C ALA A 246 8.17 -6.02 -10.30
N ASP A 247 8.68 -5.36 -11.32
CA ASP A 247 8.87 -5.98 -12.64
C ASP A 247 9.82 -7.17 -12.58
N LYS A 248 10.84 -7.09 -11.74
CA LYS A 248 11.82 -8.16 -11.57
C LYS A 248 11.31 -9.28 -10.65
N TYR A 249 10.59 -8.93 -9.57
CA TYR A 249 10.29 -9.86 -8.48
C TYR A 249 8.84 -10.27 -8.34
N ILE A 250 7.90 -9.53 -8.91
CA ILE A 250 6.47 -9.73 -8.66
C ILE A 250 5.70 -10.07 -9.93
N ARG A 251 5.93 -9.34 -11.03
CA ARG A 251 5.10 -9.47 -12.25
C ARG A 251 5.13 -10.87 -12.83
N ARG A 252 6.27 -11.54 -12.73
CA ARG A 252 6.41 -12.93 -13.15
C ARG A 252 5.44 -13.87 -12.46
N LEU A 253 5.30 -13.72 -11.14
CA LEU A 253 4.35 -14.53 -10.37
C LEU A 253 2.92 -14.30 -10.84
N GLN A 254 2.56 -13.04 -11.08
CA GLN A 254 1.22 -12.66 -11.55
C GLN A 254 0.95 -13.16 -12.97
N GLU A 255 1.91 -13.08 -13.86
CA GLU A 255 1.80 -13.62 -15.23
C GLU A 255 1.61 -15.13 -15.23
N HIS A 256 2.15 -15.82 -14.25
CA HIS A 256 1.98 -17.25 -14.05
C HIS A 256 0.70 -17.64 -13.30
N GLY A 257 -0.22 -16.69 -13.16
CA GLY A 257 -1.55 -16.92 -12.59
C GLY A 257 -1.62 -16.80 -11.06
N ARG A 258 -0.52 -16.45 -10.39
CA ARG A 258 -0.51 -16.25 -8.95
C ARG A 258 -0.99 -14.86 -8.56
N LYS A 259 -1.71 -14.79 -7.46
CA LYS A 259 -2.10 -13.52 -6.84
C LYS A 259 -1.03 -13.14 -5.82
N VAL A 260 -0.47 -11.94 -5.96
CA VAL A 260 0.59 -11.44 -5.08
C VAL A 260 0.02 -10.38 -4.16
N CYS A 261 0.07 -10.65 -2.87
CA CYS A 261 -0.48 -9.80 -1.81
C CYS A 261 0.61 -9.42 -0.80
N ILE A 262 0.37 -8.37 -0.05
CA ILE A 262 1.18 -8.07 1.13
C ILE A 262 0.51 -8.66 2.37
N CYS A 263 1.32 -9.24 3.27
CA CYS A 263 0.88 -9.70 4.58
C CYS A 263 1.17 -8.61 5.61
N ILE A 264 0.12 -8.06 6.21
CA ILE A 264 0.24 -7.03 7.24
C ILE A 264 0.13 -7.69 8.60
N GLU A 265 1.13 -7.44 9.45
CA GLU A 265 1.26 -8.00 10.78
C GLU A 265 1.40 -6.88 11.82
N GLY A 266 1.44 -7.25 13.09
CA GLY A 266 1.77 -6.33 14.17
C GLY A 266 3.23 -5.90 14.14
N GLY A 267 3.48 -4.66 14.54
CA GLY A 267 4.83 -4.08 14.62
C GLY A 267 5.39 -4.01 16.02
N GLY A 268 4.70 -4.59 17.01
CA GLY A 268 5.12 -4.56 18.41
C GLY A 268 4.98 -3.21 19.09
N LYS A 269 4.28 -2.26 18.49
CA LYS A 269 4.12 -0.89 19.00
C LYS A 269 2.98 -0.71 20.00
N GLY A 270 2.17 -1.74 20.22
CA GLY A 270 0.99 -1.69 21.08
C GLY A 270 -0.27 -1.22 20.37
N LEU A 271 -0.18 -0.68 19.17
CA LEU A 271 -1.30 -0.42 18.28
C LEU A 271 -1.33 -1.51 17.21
N GLY A 272 -2.49 -2.07 16.98
CA GLY A 272 -2.74 -3.09 15.99
C GLY A 272 -4.20 -3.10 15.53
N PHE A 273 -4.59 -4.14 14.85
CA PHE A 273 -5.94 -4.23 14.27
C PHE A 273 -7.07 -4.19 15.30
N CYS A 274 -6.79 -4.60 16.54
CA CYS A 274 -7.79 -4.72 17.59
C CYS A 274 -8.02 -3.45 18.44
N ASN A 275 -7.29 -2.37 18.21
CA ASN A 275 -7.40 -1.16 19.03
C ASN A 275 -7.19 0.16 18.27
N MET A 276 -7.48 0.18 16.97
CA MET A 276 -7.48 1.41 16.19
C MET A 276 -8.75 2.23 16.43
N SER A 277 -8.61 3.55 16.46
CA SER A 277 -9.75 4.46 16.39
C SER A 277 -10.36 4.49 14.99
N ASP A 278 -11.57 5.02 14.86
CA ASP A 278 -12.22 5.15 13.55
C ASP A 278 -11.40 6.02 12.58
N ALA A 279 -10.77 7.08 13.08
CA ALA A 279 -9.89 7.92 12.26
C ALA A 279 -8.63 7.17 11.81
N GLN A 280 -8.03 6.38 12.70
CA GLN A 280 -6.88 5.54 12.36
C GLN A 280 -7.23 4.46 11.34
N ILE A 281 -8.40 3.84 11.46
CA ILE A 281 -8.90 2.85 10.50
C ILE A 281 -9.05 3.46 9.11
N ALA A 282 -9.68 4.61 8.99
CA ALA A 282 -9.87 5.29 7.72
C ALA A 282 -8.53 5.67 7.07
N ASP A 283 -7.63 6.28 7.83
CA ASP A 283 -6.30 6.66 7.36
C ASP A 283 -5.45 5.45 6.96
N PHE A 284 -5.40 4.44 7.81
CA PHE A 284 -4.62 3.21 7.55
C PHE A 284 -5.14 2.45 6.33
N SER A 285 -6.46 2.34 6.18
CA SER A 285 -7.07 1.68 5.02
C SER A 285 -6.70 2.37 3.71
N ASN A 286 -6.63 3.68 3.71
CA ASN A 286 -6.18 4.44 2.54
C ASN A 286 -4.69 4.25 2.24
N GLN A 287 -3.86 4.15 3.26
CA GLN A 287 -2.43 3.82 3.07
C GLN A 287 -2.25 2.44 2.44
N VAL A 288 -3.02 1.47 2.87
CA VAL A 288 -3.01 0.12 2.28
C VAL A 288 -3.45 0.17 0.82
N LYS A 289 -4.57 0.82 0.54
CA LYS A 289 -5.06 1.01 -0.84
C LYS A 289 -3.98 1.63 -1.72
N ASP A 290 -3.32 2.67 -1.27
CA ASP A 290 -2.29 3.36 -2.03
C ASP A 290 -1.13 2.42 -2.40
N VAL A 291 -0.68 1.60 -1.48
CA VAL A 291 0.39 0.61 -1.74
C VAL A 291 -0.07 -0.46 -2.75
N ILE A 292 -1.28 -0.97 -2.60
CA ILE A 292 -1.83 -1.98 -3.49
C ILE A 292 -1.96 -1.44 -4.93
N GLU A 293 -2.50 -0.25 -5.08
CA GLU A 293 -2.64 0.39 -6.40
C GLU A 293 -1.28 0.77 -7.00
N LEU A 294 -0.40 1.31 -6.17
CA LEU A 294 0.92 1.78 -6.54
C LEU A 294 1.75 0.68 -7.19
N TYR A 295 1.82 -0.45 -6.53
CA TYR A 295 2.62 -1.58 -6.98
C TYR A 295 1.81 -2.61 -7.77
N GLN A 296 0.56 -2.32 -8.07
CA GLN A 296 -0.34 -3.21 -8.80
C GLN A 296 -0.36 -4.63 -8.20
N LEU A 297 -0.51 -4.68 -6.90
CA LEU A 297 -0.65 -5.92 -6.17
C LEU A 297 -2.08 -6.45 -6.24
N ASP A 298 -2.27 -7.72 -5.94
CA ASP A 298 -3.56 -8.38 -6.08
C ASP A 298 -4.40 -8.34 -4.80
N GLY A 299 -3.84 -7.91 -3.70
CA GLY A 299 -4.59 -7.79 -2.46
C GLY A 299 -3.76 -7.75 -1.20
N VAL A 300 -4.43 -8.02 -0.10
CA VAL A 300 -3.92 -7.89 1.26
C VAL A 300 -4.26 -9.12 2.07
N ASN A 301 -3.32 -9.60 2.84
CA ASN A 301 -3.51 -10.59 3.89
C ASN A 301 -3.32 -9.91 5.25
N LEU A 302 -4.24 -10.14 6.16
CA LEU A 302 -4.18 -9.63 7.52
C LEU A 302 -3.85 -10.75 8.49
N TRP A 303 -2.82 -10.56 9.28
CA TRP A 303 -2.41 -11.48 10.33
C TRP A 303 -2.07 -10.71 11.59
N ASP A 304 -3.01 -10.65 12.53
CA ASP A 304 -2.77 -9.96 13.79
C ASP A 304 -1.94 -10.85 14.74
N ARG A 305 -0.62 -10.68 14.64
CA ARG A 305 0.35 -11.26 15.56
C ARG A 305 1.41 -10.24 15.89
N ASP A 306 2.02 -10.38 17.07
CA ASP A 306 3.14 -9.53 17.51
C ASP A 306 2.81 -8.03 17.56
N SER A 307 1.55 -7.68 17.81
CA SER A 307 1.12 -6.28 17.90
C SER A 307 1.57 -5.58 19.18
N GLY A 308 1.92 -6.36 20.23
CA GLY A 308 2.40 -5.81 21.48
C GLY A 308 1.35 -5.12 22.31
N TYR A 309 0.10 -5.57 22.24
CA TYR A 309 -1.02 -4.99 23.01
C TYR A 309 -0.72 -4.94 24.51
N GLY A 310 -1.31 -3.96 25.18
CA GLY A 310 -1.17 -3.74 26.60
C GLY A 310 -0.05 -2.79 27.00
N LYS A 311 0.57 -2.10 26.04
CA LYS A 311 1.57 -1.06 26.33
C LYS A 311 0.91 0.17 26.94
N GLU A 312 1.63 0.80 27.87
CA GLU A 312 1.21 2.05 28.48
C GLU A 312 0.96 3.14 27.43
N GLY A 313 -0.13 3.88 27.59
CA GLY A 313 -0.51 4.93 26.66
C GLY A 313 -1.24 4.45 25.39
N MET A 314 -1.38 3.13 25.22
CA MET A 314 -2.14 2.55 24.11
C MET A 314 -3.57 2.19 24.52
N PRO A 315 -4.53 2.30 23.59
CA PRO A 315 -5.91 1.90 23.87
C PRO A 315 -5.99 0.41 24.21
N ALA A 316 -6.99 0.05 25.01
CA ALA A 316 -7.32 -1.35 25.23
C ALA A 316 -7.84 -1.98 23.92
N ILE A 317 -7.55 -3.27 23.74
CA ILE A 317 -8.15 -4.03 22.65
C ILE A 317 -9.66 -4.11 22.83
N ASN A 318 -10.38 -4.17 21.72
CA ASN A 318 -11.82 -4.32 21.67
C ASN A 318 -12.23 -5.21 20.52
N THR A 319 -13.50 -5.57 20.44
CA THR A 319 -14.01 -6.51 19.45
C THR A 319 -14.57 -5.85 18.18
N THR A 320 -14.58 -4.52 18.12
CA THR A 320 -15.17 -3.78 16.99
C THR A 320 -14.11 -3.19 16.04
N SER A 321 -12.88 -2.95 16.52
CA SER A 321 -11.82 -2.33 15.74
C SER A 321 -11.44 -3.17 14.52
N TYR A 322 -11.10 -4.42 14.69
CA TYR A 322 -10.68 -5.30 13.61
C TYR A 322 -11.80 -5.52 12.57
N PRO A 323 -13.04 -5.83 12.96
CA PRO A 323 -14.15 -5.89 12.01
C PRO A 323 -14.37 -4.60 11.21
N LYS A 324 -14.28 -3.44 11.87
CA LYS A 324 -14.38 -2.14 11.19
C LYS A 324 -13.24 -1.92 10.18
N LEU A 325 -12.02 -2.33 10.54
CA LEU A 325 -10.87 -2.25 9.64
C LEU A 325 -11.08 -3.13 8.40
N ILE A 326 -11.55 -4.35 8.58
CA ILE A 326 -11.85 -5.27 7.48
C ILE A 326 -12.89 -4.66 6.55
N LYS A 327 -13.98 -4.14 7.11
CA LYS A 327 -15.02 -3.47 6.33
C LYS A 327 -14.47 -2.26 5.59
N ALA A 328 -13.68 -1.42 6.24
CA ALA A 328 -13.07 -0.24 5.62
C ALA A 328 -12.11 -0.61 4.48
N LEU A 329 -11.30 -1.63 4.65
CA LEU A 329 -10.42 -2.14 3.59
C LEU A 329 -11.23 -2.65 2.39
N HIS A 330 -12.28 -3.41 2.64
CA HIS A 330 -13.16 -3.89 1.57
C HIS A 330 -13.80 -2.73 0.78
N GLU A 331 -14.18 -1.67 1.45
CA GLU A 331 -14.82 -0.49 0.84
C GLU A 331 -13.84 0.36 0.02
N VAL A 332 -12.57 0.46 0.43
CA VAL A 332 -11.58 1.30 -0.28
C VAL A 332 -10.81 0.55 -1.35
N LEU A 333 -10.64 -0.75 -1.22
CA LEU A 333 -9.95 -1.55 -2.24
C LEU A 333 -10.84 -1.74 -3.47
N PRO A 334 -10.26 -1.72 -4.68
CA PRO A 334 -10.99 -2.14 -5.88
C PRO A 334 -11.58 -3.55 -5.75
N ASP A 335 -12.70 -3.81 -6.39
CA ASP A 335 -13.45 -5.08 -6.28
C ASP A 335 -12.66 -6.31 -6.72
N ASP A 336 -11.67 -6.16 -7.58
CA ASP A 336 -10.80 -7.23 -8.06
C ASP A 336 -9.64 -7.56 -7.12
N LYS A 337 -9.50 -6.84 -6.00
CA LYS A 337 -8.44 -7.07 -5.02
C LYS A 337 -8.91 -8.03 -3.93
N LEU A 338 -8.02 -8.95 -3.55
CA LEU A 338 -8.27 -9.90 -2.50
C LEU A 338 -8.07 -9.29 -1.11
N LEU A 339 -8.95 -9.63 -0.21
CA LEU A 339 -8.79 -9.38 1.22
C LEU A 339 -8.88 -10.72 1.94
N THR A 340 -7.78 -11.15 2.51
CA THR A 340 -7.66 -12.44 3.17
C THR A 340 -7.22 -12.28 4.62
N LEU A 341 -7.45 -13.30 5.41
CA LEU A 341 -7.32 -13.24 6.86
C LEU A 341 -6.70 -14.53 7.39
N VAL A 342 -5.76 -14.39 8.31
CA VAL A 342 -5.35 -15.48 9.19
C VAL A 342 -6.24 -15.46 10.43
N ASP A 343 -7.07 -16.49 10.57
CA ASP A 343 -7.97 -16.67 11.71
C ASP A 343 -7.24 -17.45 12.79
N LYS A 344 -6.78 -16.74 13.82
CA LYS A 344 -5.97 -17.35 14.88
C LYS A 344 -6.02 -16.55 16.16
N ASP A 345 -6.20 -17.25 17.27
CA ASP A 345 -6.12 -16.74 18.63
C ASP A 345 -7.13 -15.61 18.93
N LYS A 346 -6.90 -14.88 20.01
CA LYS A 346 -7.80 -13.82 20.52
C LYS A 346 -8.19 -12.74 19.51
N PRO A 347 -7.32 -12.29 18.61
CA PRO A 347 -7.67 -11.22 17.68
C PRO A 347 -8.86 -11.52 16.79
N THR A 348 -9.14 -12.78 16.52
CA THR A 348 -10.19 -13.22 15.59
C THR A 348 -11.21 -14.17 16.18
N GLU A 349 -11.01 -14.66 17.40
CA GLU A 349 -11.84 -15.72 18.03
C GLU A 349 -13.33 -15.39 18.13
N TYR A 350 -13.69 -14.09 18.10
CA TYR A 350 -15.06 -13.57 18.20
C TYR A 350 -15.70 -13.25 16.85
N PHE A 351 -15.03 -13.46 15.73
CA PHE A 351 -15.51 -13.05 14.41
C PHE A 351 -16.81 -13.74 13.98
N TYR A 352 -17.09 -14.91 14.53
CA TYR A 352 -18.38 -15.60 14.33
C TYR A 352 -19.57 -14.91 15.02
N ASP A 353 -19.32 -14.07 16.02
CA ASP A 353 -20.33 -13.37 16.81
C ASP A 353 -20.58 -11.97 16.26
N VAL A 354 -21.63 -11.82 15.47
CA VAL A 354 -22.00 -10.54 14.83
C VAL A 354 -22.22 -9.43 15.84
N ASN A 355 -22.81 -9.74 17.00
CA ASN A 355 -23.05 -8.73 18.04
C ASN A 355 -21.73 -8.26 18.67
N ALA A 356 -20.81 -9.16 18.95
CA ALA A 356 -19.47 -8.80 19.43
C ALA A 356 -18.71 -7.94 18.42
N CYS A 357 -18.91 -8.19 17.13
CA CYS A 357 -18.32 -7.43 16.03
C CYS A 357 -19.04 -6.10 15.72
N GLY A 358 -19.94 -5.62 16.60
CA GLY A 358 -20.65 -4.37 16.37
C GLY A 358 -21.66 -4.42 15.22
N GLY A 359 -22.22 -5.59 14.93
CA GLY A 359 -23.16 -5.81 13.83
C GLY A 359 -22.52 -6.09 12.49
N ILE A 360 -21.21 -6.19 12.42
CA ILE A 360 -20.47 -6.49 11.18
C ILE A 360 -20.36 -8.00 11.01
N LYS A 361 -20.82 -8.51 9.88
CA LYS A 361 -20.62 -9.89 9.44
C LYS A 361 -19.29 -9.97 8.70
N VAL A 362 -18.24 -10.31 9.40
CA VAL A 362 -16.86 -10.26 8.88
C VAL A 362 -16.72 -11.08 7.60
N GLY A 363 -17.33 -12.26 7.53
CA GLY A 363 -17.26 -13.13 6.36
C GLY A 363 -17.79 -12.53 5.07
N GLU A 364 -18.64 -11.51 5.11
CA GLU A 364 -19.13 -10.81 3.92
C GLU A 364 -18.08 -9.90 3.27
N TYR A 365 -17.03 -9.54 4.01
CA TYR A 365 -16.01 -8.57 3.60
C TYR A 365 -14.67 -9.19 3.25
N ILE A 366 -14.49 -10.49 3.46
CA ILE A 366 -13.25 -11.22 3.18
C ILE A 366 -13.46 -12.27 2.10
N ASP A 367 -12.45 -12.51 1.28
CA ASP A 367 -12.49 -13.51 0.20
C ASP A 367 -12.12 -14.90 0.73
N TYR A 368 -11.09 -14.99 1.57
CA TYR A 368 -10.60 -16.24 2.16
C TYR A 368 -10.09 -15.99 3.58
N ALA A 369 -10.24 -17.02 4.42
CA ALA A 369 -9.61 -17.09 5.71
C ALA A 369 -8.99 -18.48 5.90
N TRP A 370 -7.94 -18.57 6.67
CA TRP A 370 -7.28 -19.84 7.04
C TRP A 370 -6.64 -19.73 8.40
N HIS A 371 -6.43 -20.88 9.04
CA HIS A 371 -5.70 -20.95 10.28
C HIS A 371 -4.20 -20.76 10.04
N GLY A 372 -3.56 -20.00 10.89
CA GLY A 372 -2.12 -20.10 11.05
C GLY A 372 -1.81 -21.48 11.62
N TYR A 373 -0.85 -22.20 11.02
CA TYR A 373 -0.45 -23.50 11.51
C TYR A 373 0.10 -23.41 12.94
N VAL A 374 -0.48 -24.17 13.84
CA VAL A 374 -0.04 -24.21 15.24
C VAL A 374 0.11 -25.65 15.75
N SER A 375 -0.91 -26.48 15.59
CA SER A 375 -0.87 -27.89 16.01
C SER A 375 -2.01 -28.66 15.36
N GLU A 376 -1.90 -30.00 15.39
CA GLU A 376 -2.93 -30.91 14.89
C GLU A 376 -4.23 -30.92 15.73
N GLU A 377 -4.21 -30.24 16.89
CA GLU A 377 -5.34 -30.22 17.85
C GLU A 377 -6.21 -28.94 17.74
N GLU A 378 -5.96 -28.08 16.75
CA GLU A 378 -6.67 -26.80 16.63
C GLU A 378 -8.06 -27.01 16.01
N GLU A 379 -9.10 -26.58 16.73
CA GLU A 379 -10.48 -26.61 16.20
C GLU A 379 -10.71 -25.46 15.21
N VAL A 380 -11.33 -25.81 14.09
CA VAL A 380 -11.71 -24.87 13.06
C VAL A 380 -12.94 -24.08 13.49
N GLN A 381 -12.85 -22.75 13.53
CA GLN A 381 -13.99 -21.86 13.71
C GLN A 381 -14.51 -21.37 12.37
N ILE A 382 -15.82 -21.48 12.17
CA ILE A 382 -16.48 -20.98 10.97
C ILE A 382 -16.87 -19.52 11.19
N ILE A 383 -16.42 -18.64 10.30
CA ILE A 383 -16.78 -17.22 10.30
C ILE A 383 -18.05 -17.05 9.48
N GLU A 384 -19.14 -16.62 10.13
CA GLU A 384 -20.40 -16.35 9.45
C GLU A 384 -20.30 -15.08 8.56
N PRO A 385 -20.86 -15.07 7.35
CA PRO A 385 -21.69 -16.07 6.66
C PRO A 385 -20.90 -17.06 5.79
N TRP A 386 -19.71 -17.39 6.17
CA TRP A 386 -18.77 -18.20 5.41
C TRP A 386 -19.29 -19.62 5.19
N GLU A 387 -19.29 -20.09 3.94
CA GLU A 387 -19.64 -21.47 3.64
C GLU A 387 -18.43 -22.39 3.85
N SER A 388 -18.67 -23.53 4.51
CA SER A 388 -17.61 -24.43 4.99
C SER A 388 -16.67 -25.00 3.93
N GLU A 389 -17.06 -25.02 2.67
CA GLU A 389 -16.24 -25.53 1.58
C GLU A 389 -15.16 -24.56 1.10
N GLN A 390 -15.23 -23.29 1.52
CA GLN A 390 -14.28 -22.23 1.12
C GLN A 390 -13.34 -21.82 2.24
N SER A 391 -13.48 -22.35 3.44
CA SER A 391 -12.92 -21.71 4.62
C SER A 391 -11.43 -21.96 4.88
N TYR A 392 -10.81 -23.02 4.36
CA TYR A 392 -9.42 -23.32 4.72
C TYR A 392 -8.63 -23.97 3.60
N SER A 393 -7.47 -23.40 3.34
CA SER A 393 -6.51 -23.89 2.36
C SER A 393 -5.22 -24.35 3.03
N CYS A 394 -4.49 -25.19 2.34
CA CYS A 394 -3.17 -25.62 2.80
C CYS A 394 -2.19 -24.45 2.81
N LEU A 395 -1.62 -24.16 3.97
CA LEU A 395 -0.56 -23.17 4.14
C LEU A 395 0.81 -23.83 3.96
N LEU A 396 1.60 -23.26 3.04
CA LEU A 396 3.01 -23.60 2.90
C LEU A 396 3.84 -22.39 3.32
N TYR A 397 4.72 -22.61 4.29
CA TYR A 397 5.69 -21.59 4.73
C TYR A 397 7.02 -21.80 4.01
N THR A 398 7.57 -20.73 3.49
CA THR A 398 8.93 -20.70 2.93
C THR A 398 9.82 -19.74 3.71
#